data_7a26915a2623e3decde498bb3f7376dd
#
_entry.id   7a26915a2623e3decde498bb3f7376dd
#
_cell.length_a   1.000
_cell.length_b   1.000
_cell.length_c   1.000
_cell.angle_alpha   90.00
_cell.angle_beta   90.00
_cell.angle_gamma   90.00
#
_symmetry.space_group_name_H-M   'P 1'
#
loop_
_entity.id
_entity.type
_entity.pdbx_description
1 polymer ?
#
loop_
_entity_poly.entity_id
_entity_poly.type
_entity_poly.pdbx_seq_one_letter_code
_entity_poly.pdbx_strand_id
1 'polypeptide(L)'
;ENKMVTKVNPSVVADQVFGRRLNINGDMRVAQRGTKTSMQSGYGGCDRIRLLSNALGVYTMSQSDTSPNNFGQSFKLTTTTANTSPGADAYAMLQYKFEGHDLQSLKWGTADAEQITVSFWVYTNKTGTYNLEMYAYDNTSNYQANKQYTVSASNTCLLYTSPSP
;
A
#
# COMPACT_ATOMS: atom_id res chain seq x y z
N GLU A 1 -26.66 38.95 -15.79
CA GLU A 1 -25.42 38.49 -16.45
C GLU A 1 -24.59 37.73 -15.43
N ASN A 2 -24.57 36.45 -15.57
CA ASN A 2 -23.79 35.54 -14.72
C ASN A 2 -22.31 35.61 -15.18
N LYS A 3 -21.52 36.41 -14.49
CA LYS A 3 -20.10 36.52 -14.77
C LYS A 3 -19.38 35.31 -14.18
N MET A 4 -19.04 34.37 -15.03
CA MET A 4 -18.25 33.20 -14.66
C MET A 4 -16.89 33.64 -14.09
N VAL A 5 -16.58 33.19 -12.89
CA VAL A 5 -15.31 33.51 -12.22
C VAL A 5 -14.16 32.94 -13.00
N THR A 6 -13.38 33.78 -13.66
CA THR A 6 -12.23 33.39 -14.50
C THR A 6 -10.89 33.37 -13.74
N LYS A 7 -10.91 33.48 -12.42
CA LYS A 7 -9.69 33.35 -11.60
C LYS A 7 -9.80 32.09 -10.73
N VAL A 8 -9.15 31.03 -11.15
CA VAL A 8 -8.89 29.90 -10.31
C VAL A 8 -7.72 30.27 -9.40
N ASN A 9 -7.93 30.18 -8.08
CA ASN A 9 -6.84 30.41 -7.13
C ASN A 9 -5.80 29.31 -7.32
N PRO A 10 -4.53 29.63 -7.62
CA PRO A 10 -3.48 28.63 -7.84
C PRO A 10 -3.30 27.68 -6.66
N SER A 11 -3.54 28.14 -5.43
CA SER A 11 -3.46 27.30 -4.24
C SER A 11 -4.57 26.25 -4.18
N VAL A 12 -5.77 26.57 -4.69
CA VAL A 12 -6.87 25.59 -4.76
C VAL A 12 -6.60 24.53 -5.83
N VAL A 13 -5.97 24.93 -6.95
CA VAL A 13 -5.57 23.98 -8.00
C VAL A 13 -4.41 23.10 -7.51
N ALA A 14 -3.46 23.68 -6.79
CA ALA A 14 -2.36 22.92 -6.17
C ALA A 14 -2.89 21.88 -5.18
N ASP A 15 -3.79 22.25 -4.27
CA ASP A 15 -4.42 21.31 -3.32
C ASP A 15 -5.21 20.20 -4.04
N GLN A 16 -5.89 20.53 -5.13
CA GLN A 16 -6.64 19.55 -5.92
C GLN A 16 -5.70 18.59 -6.68
N VAL A 17 -4.55 19.06 -7.13
CA VAL A 17 -3.57 18.26 -7.88
C VAL A 17 -2.69 17.45 -6.91
N PHE A 18 -2.27 18.03 -5.80
CA PHE A 18 -1.40 17.38 -4.82
C PHE A 18 -2.15 16.50 -3.80
N GLY A 19 -3.45 16.73 -3.60
CA GLY A 19 -4.31 15.87 -2.79
C GLY A 19 -4.83 14.63 -3.50
N ARG A 20 -4.45 14.38 -4.76
CA ARG A 20 -4.91 13.21 -5.51
C ARG A 20 -4.31 11.93 -4.92
N ARG A 21 -5.20 11.04 -4.52
CA ARG A 21 -4.78 9.69 -4.13
C ARG A 21 -4.23 8.97 -5.35
N LEU A 22 -2.98 8.53 -5.27
CA LEU A 22 -2.33 7.75 -6.32
C LEU A 22 -2.78 6.30 -6.30
N ASN A 23 -3.15 5.79 -5.12
CA ASN A 23 -3.59 4.41 -4.97
C ASN A 23 -5.07 4.24 -5.35
N ILE A 24 -5.31 3.34 -6.29
CA ILE A 24 -6.64 2.87 -6.67
C ILE A 24 -7.09 1.81 -5.68
N ASN A 25 -8.35 1.84 -5.22
CA ASN A 25 -8.91 0.90 -4.24
C ASN A 25 -8.17 0.91 -2.88
N GLY A 26 -7.67 2.08 -2.46
CA GLY A 26 -6.99 2.22 -1.16
C GLY A 26 -7.89 1.99 0.05
N ASP A 27 -9.20 2.07 -0.12
CA ASP A 27 -10.24 1.75 0.87
C ASP A 27 -10.70 0.28 0.84
N MET A 28 -10.05 -0.55 0.01
CA MET A 28 -10.24 -2.00 -0.08
C MET A 28 -11.66 -2.46 -0.43
N ARG A 29 -12.48 -1.61 -1.05
CA ARG A 29 -13.90 -1.91 -1.37
C ARG A 29 -14.06 -2.86 -2.53
N VAL A 30 -13.15 -2.84 -3.49
CA VAL A 30 -13.24 -3.66 -4.70
C VAL A 30 -12.47 -4.96 -4.49
N ALA A 31 -13.15 -6.09 -4.62
CA ALA A 31 -12.62 -7.43 -4.39
C ALA A 31 -13.13 -8.43 -5.44
N GLN A 32 -12.94 -8.11 -6.73
CA GLN A 32 -13.48 -8.91 -7.85
C GLN A 32 -12.94 -10.34 -7.90
N ARG A 33 -11.69 -10.54 -7.45
CA ARG A 33 -11.06 -11.86 -7.39
C ARG A 33 -11.52 -12.70 -6.21
N GLY A 34 -12.22 -12.10 -5.25
CA GLY A 34 -12.71 -12.76 -4.05
C GLY A 34 -11.59 -13.36 -3.18
N THR A 35 -12.01 -14.15 -2.23
CA THR A 35 -11.09 -14.88 -1.33
C THR A 35 -10.26 -15.90 -2.09
N LYS A 36 -8.96 -15.91 -1.84
CA LYS A 36 -8.00 -16.89 -2.35
C LYS A 36 -7.33 -17.61 -1.20
N THR A 37 -7.38 -18.93 -1.24
CA THR A 37 -6.79 -19.82 -0.24
C THR A 37 -5.52 -20.49 -0.78
N SER A 38 -4.70 -21.02 0.11
CA SER A 38 -3.48 -21.76 -0.23
C SER A 38 -2.49 -20.98 -1.09
N MET A 39 -2.41 -19.66 -0.84
CA MET A 39 -1.58 -18.75 -1.61
C MET A 39 -0.15 -18.68 -1.07
N GLN A 40 0.83 -18.73 -1.96
CA GLN A 40 2.22 -18.35 -1.68
C GLN A 40 2.59 -17.09 -2.48
N SER A 41 1.98 -16.88 -3.63
CA SER A 41 2.18 -15.69 -4.45
C SER A 41 0.96 -15.44 -5.34
N GLY A 42 0.71 -14.18 -5.68
CA GLY A 42 -0.36 -13.81 -6.62
C GLY A 42 -1.32 -12.75 -6.09
N TYR A 43 -2.35 -12.47 -6.89
CA TYR A 43 -3.40 -11.50 -6.56
C TYR A 43 -4.63 -12.19 -5.99
N GLY A 44 -5.24 -11.60 -4.97
CA GLY A 44 -6.46 -12.12 -4.34
C GLY A 44 -6.95 -11.19 -3.22
N GLY A 45 -8.08 -11.52 -2.62
CA GLY A 45 -8.73 -10.65 -1.64
C GLY A 45 -9.19 -9.35 -2.30
N CYS A 46 -8.62 -8.24 -1.93
CA CYS A 46 -8.90 -6.94 -2.55
C CYS A 46 -8.10 -6.74 -3.84
N ASP A 47 -8.69 -6.03 -4.79
CA ASP A 47 -8.04 -5.75 -6.07
C ASP A 47 -6.83 -4.83 -5.89
N ARG A 48 -5.84 -4.99 -6.77
CA ARG A 48 -4.54 -4.27 -6.81
C ARG A 48 -3.52 -4.73 -5.75
N ILE A 49 -3.90 -5.59 -4.80
CA ILE A 49 -2.97 -6.14 -3.80
C ILE A 49 -2.44 -7.49 -4.27
N ARG A 50 -1.14 -7.64 -4.26
CA ARG A 50 -0.42 -8.87 -4.57
C ARG A 50 0.35 -9.36 -3.35
N LEU A 51 0.25 -10.65 -3.07
CA LEU A 51 1.15 -11.35 -2.16
C LEU A 51 2.38 -11.82 -2.92
N LEU A 52 3.55 -11.62 -2.34
CA LEU A 52 4.80 -12.28 -2.70
C LEU A 52 5.35 -12.94 -1.44
N SER A 53 5.59 -14.22 -1.48
CA SER A 53 6.15 -14.97 -0.35
C SER A 53 7.14 -16.01 -0.86
N ASN A 54 8.23 -16.15 -0.14
CA ASN A 54 9.21 -17.20 -0.32
C ASN A 54 9.44 -17.92 1.02
N ALA A 55 9.21 -19.21 1.06
CA ALA A 55 9.56 -20.12 2.16
C ALA A 55 9.08 -19.70 3.57
N LEU A 56 8.11 -18.77 3.68
CA LEU A 56 7.62 -18.29 4.99
C LEU A 56 6.29 -18.92 5.41
N GLY A 57 5.49 -19.40 4.46
CA GLY A 57 4.23 -20.06 4.78
C GLY A 57 3.22 -20.07 3.64
N VAL A 58 2.01 -20.46 3.98
CA VAL A 58 0.84 -20.47 3.10
C VAL A 58 -0.22 -19.57 3.67
N TYR A 59 -0.93 -18.85 2.81
CA TYR A 59 -1.80 -17.76 3.21
C TYR A 59 -3.19 -17.84 2.56
N THR A 60 -4.14 -17.26 3.25
CA THR A 60 -5.45 -16.88 2.68
C THR A 60 -5.52 -15.37 2.56
N MET A 61 -5.89 -14.89 1.39
CA MET A 61 -6.14 -13.48 1.08
C MET A 61 -7.64 -13.25 0.97
N SER A 62 -8.19 -12.32 1.72
CA SER A 62 -9.62 -12.01 1.72
C SER A 62 -9.87 -10.52 1.95
N GLN A 63 -11.09 -10.09 1.65
CA GLN A 63 -11.64 -8.85 2.15
C GLN A 63 -12.26 -9.10 3.53
N SER A 64 -12.30 -8.09 4.39
CA SER A 64 -12.84 -8.17 5.76
C SER A 64 -13.63 -6.91 6.09
N ASP A 65 -14.71 -7.08 6.86
CA ASP A 65 -15.52 -5.98 7.40
C ASP A 65 -14.87 -5.32 8.64
N THR A 66 -13.81 -5.95 9.19
CA THR A 66 -13.02 -5.32 10.25
C THR A 66 -12.14 -4.25 9.63
N SER A 67 -12.47 -2.99 9.88
CA SER A 67 -11.81 -1.84 9.27
C SER A 67 -11.69 -0.69 10.29
N PRO A 68 -10.74 0.25 10.10
CA PRO A 68 -10.68 1.45 10.91
C PRO A 68 -11.93 2.33 10.68
N ASN A 69 -12.20 3.24 11.62
CA ASN A 69 -13.28 4.21 11.50
C ASN A 69 -13.22 4.95 10.16
N ASN A 70 -14.36 5.17 9.53
CA ASN A 70 -14.55 5.78 8.22
C ASN A 70 -14.14 4.91 7.00
N PHE A 71 -13.77 3.65 7.20
CA PHE A 71 -13.58 2.68 6.14
C PHE A 71 -14.60 1.55 6.28
N GLY A 72 -15.17 1.08 5.18
CA GLY A 72 -16.14 -0.02 5.19
C GLY A 72 -15.50 -1.39 5.10
N GLN A 73 -14.28 -1.48 4.59
CA GLN A 73 -13.60 -2.74 4.30
C GLN A 73 -12.10 -2.65 4.56
N SER A 74 -11.48 -3.80 4.73
CA SER A 74 -10.02 -3.93 4.79
C SER A 74 -9.53 -5.16 4.02
N PHE A 75 -8.26 -5.16 3.67
CA PHE A 75 -7.57 -6.36 3.18
C PHE A 75 -7.13 -7.21 4.36
N LYS A 76 -7.41 -8.49 4.31
CA LYS A 76 -7.00 -9.46 5.34
C LYS A 76 -6.09 -10.53 4.76
N LEU A 77 -4.91 -10.67 5.36
CA LEU A 77 -3.99 -11.77 5.13
C LEU A 77 -3.98 -12.69 6.35
N THR A 78 -4.31 -13.96 6.16
CA THR A 78 -4.30 -14.97 7.21
C THR A 78 -3.25 -16.04 6.88
N THR A 79 -2.31 -16.27 7.77
CA THR A 79 -1.37 -17.38 7.64
C THR A 79 -2.12 -18.66 8.01
N THR A 80 -2.25 -19.58 7.06
CA THR A 80 -2.91 -20.89 7.26
C THR A 80 -1.93 -21.99 7.61
N THR A 81 -0.72 -21.90 7.08
CA THR A 81 0.39 -22.80 7.44
C THR A 81 1.64 -21.95 7.61
N ALA A 82 2.17 -21.90 8.81
CA ALA A 82 3.39 -21.17 9.10
C ALA A 82 4.62 -22.06 8.91
N ASN A 83 5.70 -21.50 8.36
CA ASN A 83 7.01 -22.12 8.47
C ASN A 83 7.59 -21.78 9.86
N THR A 84 7.88 -22.78 10.66
CA THR A 84 8.43 -22.61 12.02
C THR A 84 9.95 -22.47 12.05
N SER A 85 10.62 -22.71 10.94
CA SER A 85 12.08 -22.60 10.80
C SER A 85 12.45 -21.94 9.46
N PRO A 86 12.08 -20.65 9.29
CA PRO A 86 12.36 -19.96 8.06
C PRO A 86 13.86 -19.75 7.84
N GLY A 87 14.33 -19.97 6.61
CA GLY A 87 15.69 -19.63 6.22
C GLY A 87 15.91 -18.10 6.14
N ALA A 88 17.16 -17.68 5.96
CA ALA A 88 17.53 -16.26 5.91
C ALA A 88 16.92 -15.50 4.72
N ASP A 89 16.55 -16.20 3.66
CA ASP A 89 15.93 -15.68 2.44
C ASP A 89 14.38 -15.76 2.45
N ALA A 90 13.80 -16.22 3.56
CA ALA A 90 12.35 -16.32 3.70
C ALA A 90 11.72 -14.94 3.90
N TYR A 91 10.69 -14.65 3.11
CA TYR A 91 9.96 -13.39 3.22
C TYR A 91 8.47 -13.55 2.86
N ALA A 92 7.68 -12.62 3.32
CA ALA A 92 6.32 -12.38 2.83
C ALA A 92 6.08 -10.87 2.76
N MET A 93 5.60 -10.40 1.63
CA MET A 93 5.27 -9.00 1.42
C MET A 93 3.95 -8.82 0.70
N LEU A 94 3.26 -7.76 1.02
CA LEU A 94 2.12 -7.26 0.27
C LEU A 94 2.61 -6.15 -0.66
N GLN A 95 2.31 -6.27 -1.92
CA GLN A 95 2.77 -5.36 -2.95
C GLN A 95 1.58 -4.65 -3.59
N TYR A 96 1.68 -3.34 -3.72
CA TYR A 96 0.86 -2.51 -4.58
C TYR A 96 1.73 -1.95 -5.70
N LYS A 97 1.29 -2.06 -6.95
CA LYS A 97 2.01 -1.53 -8.10
C LYS A 97 1.33 -0.28 -8.63
N PHE A 98 2.08 0.80 -8.72
CA PHE A 98 1.70 2.01 -9.44
C PHE A 98 2.10 1.88 -10.90
N GLU A 99 1.28 2.39 -11.79
CA GLU A 99 1.60 2.46 -13.20
C GLU A 99 2.40 3.73 -13.50
N GLY A 100 3.40 3.65 -14.38
CA GLY A 100 4.29 4.79 -14.62
C GLY A 100 3.56 6.05 -15.09
N HIS A 101 2.46 5.90 -15.87
CA HIS A 101 1.68 7.05 -16.32
C HIS A 101 0.94 7.77 -15.18
N ASP A 102 0.55 7.07 -14.10
CA ASP A 102 -0.07 7.66 -12.92
C ASP A 102 0.93 8.51 -12.11
N LEU A 103 2.23 8.22 -12.27
CA LEU A 103 3.32 8.86 -11.54
C LEU A 103 3.97 10.03 -12.29
N GLN A 104 3.55 10.31 -13.53
CA GLN A 104 4.16 11.37 -14.35
C GLN A 104 4.10 12.74 -13.68
N SER A 105 3.02 13.05 -12.96
CA SER A 105 2.86 14.31 -12.23
C SER A 105 3.87 14.50 -11.11
N LEU A 106 4.50 13.42 -10.63
CA LEU A 106 5.52 13.46 -9.59
C LEU A 106 6.90 13.83 -10.13
N LYS A 107 7.10 13.86 -11.44
CA LYS A 107 8.36 14.24 -12.10
C LYS A 107 9.58 13.48 -11.59
N TRP A 108 9.40 12.24 -11.13
CA TRP A 108 10.49 11.45 -10.58
C TRP A 108 11.57 11.19 -11.63
N GLY A 109 12.84 11.24 -11.21
CA GLY A 109 13.99 11.19 -12.09
C GLY A 109 14.44 12.56 -12.60
N THR A 110 13.83 13.65 -12.14
CA THR A 110 14.22 15.04 -12.46
C THR A 110 14.58 15.81 -11.20
N ALA A 111 15.18 17.01 -11.38
CA ALA A 111 15.48 17.92 -10.28
C ALA A 111 14.22 18.48 -9.59
N ASP A 112 13.08 18.44 -10.28
CA ASP A 112 11.79 18.93 -9.79
C ASP A 112 10.90 17.81 -9.25
N ALA A 113 11.49 16.71 -8.78
CA ALA A 113 10.75 15.56 -8.26
C ALA A 113 9.93 15.92 -7.02
N GLU A 114 8.66 15.54 -7.04
CA GLU A 114 7.72 15.78 -5.94
C GLU A 114 7.85 14.70 -4.87
N GLN A 115 7.69 15.12 -3.62
CA GLN A 115 7.63 14.20 -2.49
C GLN A 115 6.25 13.56 -2.37
N ILE A 116 6.21 12.31 -1.95
CA ILE A 116 4.96 11.64 -1.61
C ILE A 116 4.93 11.27 -0.13
N THR A 117 3.74 11.15 0.41
CA THR A 117 3.51 10.62 1.75
C THR A 117 2.72 9.32 1.63
N VAL A 118 3.22 8.27 2.25
CA VAL A 118 2.51 7.00 2.37
C VAL A 118 1.91 6.91 3.76
N SER A 119 0.59 6.71 3.84
CA SER A 119 -0.10 6.44 5.10
C SER A 119 -1.02 5.24 4.94
N PHE A 120 -1.08 4.42 5.98
CA PHE A 120 -1.90 3.21 5.99
C PHE A 120 -2.27 2.79 7.42
N TRP A 121 -3.37 2.07 7.53
CA TRP A 121 -3.79 1.44 8.76
C TRP A 121 -3.34 -0.01 8.80
N VAL A 122 -2.85 -0.44 9.95
CA VAL A 122 -2.45 -1.82 10.22
C VAL A 122 -3.19 -2.35 11.43
N TYR A 123 -3.75 -3.53 11.28
CA TYR A 123 -4.30 -4.32 12.36
C TYR A 123 -3.66 -5.72 12.30
N THR A 124 -3.01 -6.15 13.35
CA THR A 124 -2.38 -7.47 13.42
C THR A 124 -2.43 -8.04 14.83
N ASN A 125 -2.41 -9.35 14.93
CA ASN A 125 -2.30 -10.07 16.19
C ASN A 125 -0.84 -10.27 16.66
N LYS A 126 0.14 -9.75 15.90
CA LYS A 126 1.55 -9.84 16.24
C LYS A 126 2.19 -8.46 16.32
N THR A 127 2.81 -8.17 17.46
CA THR A 127 3.69 -7.00 17.62
C THR A 127 5.04 -7.27 16.98
N GLY A 128 5.75 -6.22 16.61
CA GLY A 128 7.07 -6.31 16.02
C GLY A 128 7.39 -5.18 15.06
N THR A 129 8.56 -5.24 14.48
CA THR A 129 9.02 -4.27 13.48
C THR A 129 8.76 -4.83 12.09
N TYR A 130 8.11 -4.02 11.27
CA TYR A 130 7.79 -4.30 9.88
C TYR A 130 8.50 -3.30 8.98
N ASN A 131 8.60 -3.60 7.70
CA ASN A 131 9.23 -2.75 6.72
C ASN A 131 8.22 -2.26 5.68
N LEU A 132 8.24 -0.95 5.41
CA LEU A 132 7.62 -0.35 4.25
C LEU A 132 8.71 -0.14 3.21
N GLU A 133 8.53 -0.70 2.04
CA GLU A 133 9.46 -0.58 0.94
C GLU A 133 8.81 0.15 -0.22
N MET A 134 9.50 1.13 -0.75
CA MET A 134 9.22 1.74 -2.03
C MET A 134 10.29 1.30 -3.02
N TYR A 135 9.86 0.66 -4.09
CA TYR A 135 10.75 0.07 -5.08
C TYR A 135 10.39 0.57 -6.48
N ALA A 136 11.36 1.12 -7.17
CA ALA A 136 11.25 1.52 -8.57
C ALA A 136 12.22 0.71 -9.42
N TYR A 137 11.73 0.20 -10.55
CA TYR A 137 12.49 -0.56 -11.52
C TYR A 137 12.32 0.05 -12.91
N ASP A 138 13.39 0.48 -13.51
CA ASP A 138 13.39 1.11 -14.83
C ASP A 138 14.09 0.27 -15.91
N ASN A 139 14.30 -1.01 -15.67
CA ASN A 139 15.00 -1.95 -16.54
C ASN A 139 16.54 -1.84 -16.54
N THR A 140 17.11 -0.77 -16.04
CA THR A 140 18.58 -0.55 -15.95
C THR A 140 19.03 -0.35 -14.52
N SER A 141 18.21 0.26 -13.69
CA SER A 141 18.55 0.60 -12.31
C SER A 141 17.39 0.29 -11.36
N ASN A 142 17.74 -0.18 -10.19
CA ASN A 142 16.82 -0.41 -9.10
C ASN A 142 16.99 0.69 -8.06
N TYR A 143 15.92 1.37 -7.74
CA TYR A 143 15.86 2.35 -6.65
C TYR A 143 14.99 1.80 -5.54
N GLN A 144 15.50 1.83 -4.32
CA GLN A 144 14.83 1.27 -3.17
C GLN A 144 14.92 2.23 -1.99
N ALA A 145 13.79 2.53 -1.39
CA ALA A 145 13.70 3.26 -0.14
C ALA A 145 12.94 2.41 0.89
N ASN A 146 13.56 2.19 2.04
CA ASN A 146 13.02 1.37 3.11
C ASN A 146 12.75 2.22 4.35
N LYS A 147 11.59 2.02 4.97
CA LYS A 147 11.23 2.61 6.25
C LYS A 147 10.66 1.55 7.17
N GLN A 148 11.26 1.40 8.35
CA GLN A 148 10.73 0.53 9.38
C GLN A 148 9.60 1.22 10.14
N TYR A 149 8.58 0.44 10.53
CA TYR A 149 7.54 0.84 11.45
C TYR A 149 7.31 -0.26 12.49
N THR A 150 7.00 0.14 13.72
CA THR A 150 6.81 -0.80 14.82
C THR A 150 5.34 -0.88 15.20
N VAL A 151 4.79 -2.09 15.13
CA VAL A 151 3.47 -2.38 15.70
C VAL A 151 3.65 -2.68 17.18
N SER A 152 3.27 -1.71 18.01
CA SER A 152 3.46 -1.75 19.47
C SER A 152 2.32 -2.46 20.21
N ALA A 153 1.14 -2.57 19.60
CA ALA A 153 -0.03 -3.18 20.21
C ALA A 153 -0.69 -4.18 19.27
N SER A 154 -0.88 -5.42 19.75
CA SER A 154 -1.64 -6.44 19.01
C SER A 154 -3.12 -6.16 19.05
N ASN A 155 -3.85 -6.61 18.02
CA ASN A 155 -5.30 -6.48 17.90
C ASN A 155 -5.81 -5.02 18.05
N THR A 156 -4.97 -4.07 17.64
CA THR A 156 -5.28 -2.64 17.67
C THR A 156 -5.03 -2.06 16.27
N CYS A 157 -5.91 -1.18 15.83
CA CYS A 157 -5.76 -0.50 14.57
C CYS A 157 -4.83 0.71 14.74
N LEU A 158 -3.68 0.68 14.10
CA LEU A 158 -2.64 1.70 14.20
C LEU A 158 -2.47 2.39 12.84
N LEU A 159 -2.39 3.72 12.86
CA LEU A 159 -2.10 4.53 11.68
C LEU A 159 -0.60 4.82 11.61
N TYR A 160 -0.02 4.53 10.48
CA TYR A 160 1.36 4.87 10.15
C TYR A 160 1.40 5.87 9.01
N THR A 161 2.27 6.85 9.13
CA THR A 161 2.51 7.86 8.10
C THR A 161 4.01 8.03 7.95
N SER A 162 4.50 7.94 6.73
CA SER A 162 5.90 8.15 6.40
C SER A 162 5.99 9.09 5.20
N PRO A 163 6.61 10.27 5.34
CA PRO A 163 6.99 11.05 4.17
C PRO A 163 8.02 10.26 3.37
N SER A 164 8.03 10.45 2.06
CA SER A 164 9.11 9.97 1.20
C SER A 164 10.42 10.65 1.60
N PRO A 165 11.53 9.92 1.58
CA PRO A 165 12.85 10.52 1.74
C PRO A 165 13.16 11.51 0.63
#